data_ee3544c88e1899c7dabbcdb452deeef0
#
_entry.id   ee3544c88e1899c7dabbcdb452deeef0
#
_cell.length_a   1.000
_cell.length_b   1.000
_cell.length_c   1.000
_cell.angle_alpha   90.00
_cell.angle_beta   90.00
_cell.angle_gamma   90.00
#
_symmetry.space_group_name_H-M   'P 1'
#
loop_
_entity.id
_entity.type
_entity.pdbx_description
1 polymer ?
#
loop_
_entity_poly.entity_id
_entity_poly.type
_entity_poly.pdbx_seq_one_letter_code
_entity_poly.pdbx_strand_id
1 'polypeptide(L)'
;YSEVRFRIRLTGSDALQTLSQSARLASPVFEETLSSRLLNYNLNQGARLQGEMKAVNYLIIVADAYQAGIADFVALKQAQGFNVTVANTTTTGATKEAIKAYITSQYKGANPPSYVLFVGDTNTIPNWPFKTSGQTSFLTDLYHVTMDGSSDFVPDIYRGRFPVRDAEDLANMVNNNLWYANQVTGAEPWVKKISYLATGTDGEWGLVEATHNYCIETHTQPKGYTGIFPNN
;
A
#
# COMPACT_ATOMS: atom_id res chain seq x y z
N TYR A 1 -11.67 14.25 -32.96
CA TYR A 1 -12.56 13.11 -32.65
C TYR A 1 -13.24 13.42 -31.33
N SER A 2 -14.58 13.45 -31.30
CA SER A 2 -15.38 13.77 -30.10
C SER A 2 -15.69 12.55 -29.22
N GLU A 3 -15.51 11.34 -29.74
CA GLU A 3 -15.78 10.08 -28.98
C GLU A 3 -14.93 8.95 -29.56
N VAL A 4 -14.34 8.14 -28.68
CA VAL A 4 -13.66 6.89 -29.02
C VAL A 4 -14.29 5.77 -28.23
N ARG A 5 -14.86 4.75 -28.90
CA ARG A 5 -15.47 3.59 -28.26
C ARG A 5 -14.59 2.38 -28.44
N PHE A 6 -14.26 1.72 -27.33
CA PHE A 6 -13.54 0.46 -27.32
C PHE A 6 -14.48 -0.69 -26.90
N ARG A 7 -14.32 -1.82 -27.55
CA ARG A 7 -14.92 -3.07 -27.10
C ARG A 7 -13.80 -4.08 -26.87
N ILE A 8 -13.53 -4.40 -25.62
CA ILE A 8 -12.61 -5.47 -25.26
C ILE A 8 -13.43 -6.75 -25.11
N ARG A 9 -13.08 -7.78 -25.84
CA ARG A 9 -13.69 -9.10 -25.71
C ARG A 9 -12.66 -10.03 -25.07
N LEU A 10 -12.89 -10.41 -23.84
CA LEU A 10 -12.09 -11.44 -23.16
C LEU A 10 -12.58 -12.81 -23.61
N THR A 11 -11.66 -13.64 -24.11
CA THR A 11 -11.93 -15.05 -24.50
C THR A 11 -11.17 -15.94 -23.54
N GLY A 12 -11.81 -17.01 -23.03
CA GLY A 12 -11.18 -17.98 -22.13
C GLY A 12 -11.32 -17.67 -20.65
N SER A 13 -12.30 -16.84 -20.23
CA SER A 13 -12.57 -16.63 -18.80
C SER A 13 -13.26 -17.83 -18.17
N ASP A 14 -12.72 -18.34 -17.07
CA ASP A 14 -13.45 -19.23 -16.17
C ASP A 14 -14.42 -18.38 -15.33
N ALA A 15 -15.71 -18.52 -15.60
CA ALA A 15 -16.75 -17.74 -14.92
C ALA A 15 -16.78 -17.99 -13.41
N LEU A 16 -16.50 -19.23 -12.96
CA LEU A 16 -16.44 -19.57 -11.54
C LEU A 16 -15.24 -18.92 -10.85
N GLN A 17 -14.08 -18.93 -11.48
CA GLN A 17 -12.89 -18.25 -10.97
C GLN A 17 -13.09 -16.74 -10.93
N THR A 18 -13.68 -16.15 -11.95
CA THR A 18 -14.01 -14.71 -12.00
C THR A 18 -15.00 -14.32 -10.90
N LEU A 19 -16.03 -15.11 -10.65
CA LEU A 19 -17.00 -14.87 -9.57
C LEU A 19 -16.34 -15.02 -8.18
N SER A 20 -15.48 -16.02 -7.98
CA SER A 20 -14.78 -16.21 -6.71
C SER A 20 -13.78 -15.08 -6.44
N GLN A 21 -13.09 -14.59 -7.46
CA GLN A 21 -12.19 -13.43 -7.36
C GLN A 21 -12.98 -12.14 -7.11
N SER A 22 -14.09 -11.92 -7.80
CA SER A 22 -14.91 -10.72 -7.58
C SER A 22 -15.51 -10.67 -6.17
N ALA A 23 -15.87 -11.81 -5.60
CA ALA A 23 -16.34 -11.89 -4.21
C ALA A 23 -15.23 -11.59 -3.18
N ARG A 24 -13.97 -11.89 -3.50
CA ARG A 24 -12.80 -11.57 -2.65
C ARG A 24 -12.41 -10.10 -2.72
N LEU A 25 -12.57 -9.48 -3.87
CA LEU A 25 -12.20 -8.08 -4.10
C LEU A 25 -13.25 -7.07 -3.59
N ALA A 26 -14.35 -7.52 -3.00
CA ALA A 26 -15.36 -6.66 -2.40
C ALA A 26 -14.85 -6.07 -1.06
N SER A 27 -13.76 -5.32 -1.12
CA SER A 27 -13.28 -4.48 -0.02
C SER A 27 -13.67 -3.04 -0.31
N PRO A 28 -14.23 -2.28 0.66
CA PRO A 28 -14.58 -0.87 0.47
C PRO A 28 -13.44 -0.03 -0.09
N VAL A 29 -12.21 -0.36 0.28
CA VAL A 29 -11.00 0.35 -0.17
C VAL A 29 -10.71 0.12 -1.65
N PHE A 30 -10.86 -1.11 -2.13
CA PHE A 30 -10.71 -1.41 -3.56
C PHE A 30 -11.87 -0.84 -4.36
N GLU A 31 -13.09 -0.89 -3.85
CA GLU A 31 -14.27 -0.30 -4.49
C GLU A 31 -14.12 1.21 -4.70
N GLU A 32 -13.61 1.93 -3.70
CA GLU A 32 -13.30 3.36 -3.82
C GLU A 32 -12.24 3.63 -4.90
N THR A 33 -11.15 2.86 -4.90
CA THR A 33 -10.09 2.99 -5.89
C THR A 33 -10.61 2.67 -7.30
N LEU A 34 -11.35 1.59 -7.47
CA LEU A 34 -11.87 1.16 -8.76
C LEU A 34 -12.92 2.14 -9.30
N SER A 35 -13.82 2.63 -8.45
CA SER A 35 -14.85 3.60 -8.84
C SER A 35 -14.27 4.93 -9.30
N SER A 36 -13.11 5.33 -8.75
CA SER A 36 -12.41 6.56 -9.12
C SER A 36 -11.56 6.43 -10.39
N ARG A 37 -11.23 5.21 -10.83
CA ARG A 37 -10.28 4.94 -11.91
C ARG A 37 -10.88 4.29 -13.14
N LEU A 38 -11.99 3.58 -13.01
CA LEU A 38 -12.62 2.85 -14.12
C LEU A 38 -13.85 3.60 -14.63
N LEU A 39 -13.83 3.97 -15.92
CA LEU A 39 -14.90 4.76 -16.56
C LEU A 39 -16.29 4.10 -16.49
N ASN A 40 -16.37 2.77 -16.50
CA ASN A 40 -17.63 2.01 -16.52
C ASN A 40 -17.86 1.21 -15.22
N TYR A 41 -17.18 1.56 -14.14
CA TYR A 41 -17.27 0.80 -12.89
C TYR A 41 -18.68 0.72 -12.35
N ASN A 42 -19.41 1.84 -12.37
CA ASN A 42 -20.76 1.97 -11.81
C ASN A 42 -21.83 1.16 -12.54
N LEU A 43 -21.56 0.74 -13.78
CA LEU A 43 -22.52 -0.07 -14.56
C LEU A 43 -22.64 -1.52 -14.06
N ASN A 44 -21.67 -2.01 -13.29
CA ASN A 44 -21.61 -3.36 -12.77
C ASN A 44 -21.86 -3.48 -11.26
N GLN A 45 -22.20 -2.39 -10.58
CA GLN A 45 -22.36 -2.37 -9.13
C GLN A 45 -23.52 -3.24 -8.61
N GLY A 46 -24.56 -3.47 -9.41
CA GLY A 46 -25.72 -4.27 -8.99
C GLY A 46 -25.42 -5.72 -8.63
N ALA A 47 -24.30 -6.28 -9.12
CA ALA A 47 -23.90 -7.67 -8.85
C ALA A 47 -22.89 -7.80 -7.69
N ARG A 48 -22.17 -6.71 -7.36
CA ARG A 48 -21.10 -6.72 -6.36
C ARG A 48 -21.54 -6.25 -4.98
N LEU A 49 -22.53 -5.38 -4.90
CA LEU A 49 -22.98 -4.74 -3.64
C LEU A 49 -24.08 -5.51 -2.90
N GLN A 50 -24.42 -6.72 -3.30
CA GLN A 50 -25.39 -7.56 -2.57
C GLN A 50 -24.81 -8.25 -1.32
N GLY A 51 -23.53 -8.07 -1.03
CA GLY A 51 -22.92 -8.51 0.22
C GLY A 51 -22.82 -7.34 1.20
N GLU A 52 -23.14 -7.57 2.48
CA GLU A 52 -22.83 -6.63 3.56
C GLU A 52 -21.39 -6.14 3.42
N MET A 53 -21.16 -4.83 3.56
CA MET A 53 -19.80 -4.26 3.55
C MET A 53 -19.00 -4.94 4.66
N LYS A 54 -18.12 -5.85 4.28
CA LYS A 54 -17.24 -6.53 5.23
C LYS A 54 -16.27 -5.52 5.84
N ALA A 55 -16.01 -5.67 7.13
CA ALA A 55 -14.98 -4.90 7.80
C ALA A 55 -13.65 -5.05 7.03
N VAL A 56 -12.90 -3.96 6.91
CA VAL A 56 -11.61 -3.96 6.22
C VAL A 56 -10.58 -4.72 7.07
N ASN A 57 -10.04 -5.81 6.54
CA ASN A 57 -9.07 -6.63 7.24
C ASN A 57 -7.66 -6.06 7.07
N TYR A 58 -6.96 -5.92 8.18
CA TYR A 58 -5.61 -5.40 8.29
C TYR A 58 -4.70 -6.47 8.90
N LEU A 59 -3.77 -7.01 8.13
CA LEU A 59 -2.82 -8.01 8.59
C LEU A 59 -1.50 -7.32 8.97
N ILE A 60 -0.97 -7.63 10.14
CA ILE A 60 0.35 -7.19 10.59
C ILE A 60 1.25 -8.42 10.70
N ILE A 61 2.34 -8.42 9.93
CA ILE A 61 3.42 -9.39 10.06
C ILE A 61 4.53 -8.72 10.86
N VAL A 62 4.84 -9.24 12.03
CA VAL A 62 5.78 -8.61 12.96
C VAL A 62 6.89 -9.56 13.35
N ALA A 63 8.14 -9.08 13.40
CA ALA A 63 9.23 -9.86 13.99
C ALA A 63 8.95 -10.09 15.48
N ASP A 64 9.23 -11.30 15.98
CA ASP A 64 8.89 -11.70 17.37
C ASP A 64 9.37 -10.70 18.41
N ALA A 65 10.57 -10.13 18.23
CA ALA A 65 11.15 -9.14 19.13
C ALA A 65 10.32 -7.85 19.26
N TYR A 66 9.48 -7.54 18.26
CA TYR A 66 8.73 -6.29 18.18
C TYR A 66 7.23 -6.44 18.48
N GLN A 67 6.77 -7.66 18.71
CA GLN A 67 5.33 -7.93 18.86
C GLN A 67 4.69 -7.13 20.01
N ALA A 68 5.35 -7.01 21.15
CA ALA A 68 4.82 -6.26 22.28
C ALA A 68 4.71 -4.76 22.00
N GLY A 69 5.65 -4.21 21.21
CA GLY A 69 5.75 -2.77 20.93
C GLY A 69 4.70 -2.22 19.97
N ILE A 70 3.92 -3.07 19.29
CA ILE A 70 2.88 -2.62 18.34
C ILE A 70 1.48 -2.54 18.94
N ALA A 71 1.30 -2.84 20.23
CA ALA A 71 -0.03 -2.95 20.85
C ALA A 71 -0.88 -1.68 20.67
N ASP A 72 -0.30 -0.51 20.90
CA ASP A 72 -1.00 0.77 20.76
C ASP A 72 -1.37 1.08 19.30
N PHE A 73 -0.51 0.69 18.35
CA PHE A 73 -0.83 0.81 16.92
C PHE A 73 -1.99 -0.11 16.52
N VAL A 74 -2.01 -1.34 17.06
CA VAL A 74 -3.13 -2.27 16.85
C VAL A 74 -4.43 -1.68 17.39
N ALA A 75 -4.41 -1.15 18.62
CA ALA A 75 -5.57 -0.50 19.25
C ALA A 75 -6.05 0.70 18.41
N LEU A 76 -5.13 1.52 17.90
CA LEU A 76 -5.45 2.63 16.99
C LEU A 76 -6.18 2.13 15.74
N LYS A 77 -5.67 1.08 15.08
CA LYS A 77 -6.29 0.54 13.86
C LYS A 77 -7.67 -0.06 14.14
N GLN A 78 -7.84 -0.74 15.26
CA GLN A 78 -9.14 -1.27 15.68
C GLN A 78 -10.15 -0.13 15.96
N ALA A 79 -9.70 0.95 16.63
CA ALA A 79 -10.54 2.13 16.86
C ALA A 79 -10.94 2.84 15.55
N GLN A 80 -10.11 2.72 14.49
CA GLN A 80 -10.42 3.19 13.14
C GLN A 80 -11.36 2.26 12.34
N GLY A 81 -11.84 1.17 12.95
CA GLY A 81 -12.78 0.23 12.35
C GLY A 81 -12.15 -0.92 11.55
N PHE A 82 -10.83 -1.09 11.62
CA PHE A 82 -10.18 -2.23 10.97
C PHE A 82 -10.33 -3.50 11.81
N ASN A 83 -10.52 -4.64 11.13
CA ASN A 83 -10.37 -5.95 11.71
C ASN A 83 -8.89 -6.36 11.64
N VAL A 84 -8.16 -6.24 12.76
CA VAL A 84 -6.70 -6.40 12.79
C VAL A 84 -6.31 -7.81 13.20
N THR A 85 -5.50 -8.45 12.37
CA THR A 85 -4.83 -9.73 12.68
C THR A 85 -3.33 -9.48 12.81
N VAL A 86 -2.73 -9.95 13.90
CA VAL A 86 -1.28 -9.90 14.12
C VAL A 86 -0.71 -11.32 14.04
N ALA A 87 0.31 -11.49 13.22
CA ALA A 87 1.06 -12.75 13.13
C ALA A 87 2.57 -12.43 13.24
N ASN A 88 3.23 -13.07 14.19
CA ASN A 88 4.66 -12.93 14.38
C ASN A 88 5.47 -13.93 13.54
N THR A 89 6.79 -13.76 13.50
CA THR A 89 7.68 -14.62 12.70
C THR A 89 7.73 -16.07 13.20
N THR A 90 7.42 -16.35 14.44
CA THR A 90 7.17 -17.72 14.93
C THR A 90 5.96 -18.34 14.24
N THR A 91 4.88 -17.58 14.06
CA THR A 91 3.63 -18.06 13.42
C THR A 91 3.77 -18.18 11.90
N THR A 92 4.38 -17.21 11.24
CA THR A 92 4.48 -17.17 9.77
C THR A 92 5.65 -17.97 9.22
N GLY A 93 6.67 -18.24 10.03
CA GLY A 93 8.02 -18.53 9.60
C GLY A 93 8.80 -17.24 9.30
N ALA A 94 10.13 -17.30 9.40
CA ALA A 94 11.02 -16.15 9.26
C ALA A 94 11.61 -15.98 7.83
N THR A 95 11.27 -16.85 6.89
CA THR A 95 11.74 -16.74 5.50
C THR A 95 10.73 -15.99 4.64
N LYS A 96 11.17 -15.33 3.59
CA LYS A 96 10.28 -14.63 2.66
C LYS A 96 9.26 -15.56 2.01
N GLU A 97 9.64 -16.81 1.75
CA GLU A 97 8.76 -17.84 1.20
C GLU A 97 7.66 -18.24 2.20
N ALA A 98 8.02 -18.44 3.47
CA ALA A 98 7.07 -18.80 4.53
C ALA A 98 6.09 -17.64 4.80
N ILE A 99 6.58 -16.42 4.91
CA ILE A 99 5.74 -15.21 5.05
C ILE A 99 4.78 -15.09 3.87
N LYS A 100 5.27 -15.26 2.64
CA LYS A 100 4.44 -15.26 1.42
C LYS A 100 3.36 -16.33 1.47
N ALA A 101 3.71 -17.56 1.86
CA ALA A 101 2.77 -18.66 1.97
C ALA A 101 1.68 -18.37 3.02
N TYR A 102 2.07 -17.78 4.16
CA TYR A 102 1.12 -17.36 5.19
C TYR A 102 0.15 -16.29 4.66
N ILE A 103 0.65 -15.21 4.06
CA ILE A 103 -0.19 -14.14 3.48
C ILE A 103 -1.12 -14.72 2.42
N THR A 104 -0.63 -15.60 1.56
CA THR A 104 -1.44 -16.28 0.54
C THR A 104 -2.56 -17.12 1.16
N SER A 105 -2.30 -17.82 2.27
CA SER A 105 -3.32 -18.58 2.99
C SER A 105 -4.42 -17.67 3.58
N GLN A 106 -4.02 -16.53 4.14
CA GLN A 106 -4.97 -15.52 4.64
C GLN A 106 -5.80 -14.90 3.52
N TYR A 107 -5.17 -14.59 2.38
CA TYR A 107 -5.84 -14.03 1.21
C TYR A 107 -6.89 -14.98 0.61
N LYS A 108 -6.59 -16.29 0.64
CA LYS A 108 -7.53 -17.35 0.17
C LYS A 108 -8.57 -17.74 1.22
N GLY A 109 -8.44 -17.24 2.45
CA GLY A 109 -9.33 -17.54 3.56
C GLY A 109 -10.66 -16.79 3.50
N ALA A 110 -11.45 -16.92 4.56
CA ALA A 110 -12.77 -16.30 4.67
C ALA A 110 -12.71 -14.76 4.81
N ASN A 111 -11.61 -14.23 5.35
CA ASN A 111 -11.42 -12.81 5.64
C ASN A 111 -10.10 -12.31 5.01
N PRO A 112 -10.04 -12.19 3.67
CA PRO A 112 -8.84 -11.76 2.97
C PRO A 112 -8.39 -10.37 3.45
N PRO A 113 -7.08 -10.15 3.71
CA PRO A 113 -6.58 -8.85 4.09
C PRO A 113 -6.61 -7.88 2.91
N SER A 114 -7.05 -6.64 3.15
CA SER A 114 -6.90 -5.52 2.23
C SER A 114 -5.55 -4.80 2.42
N TYR A 115 -4.99 -4.89 3.62
CA TYR A 115 -3.72 -4.28 4.00
C TYR A 115 -2.80 -5.29 4.67
N VAL A 116 -1.52 -5.19 4.38
CA VAL A 116 -0.43 -5.88 5.09
C VAL A 116 0.61 -4.85 5.53
N LEU A 117 0.93 -4.85 6.82
CA LEU A 117 2.05 -4.09 7.39
C LEU A 117 3.14 -5.07 7.82
N PHE A 118 4.36 -4.84 7.37
CA PHE A 118 5.55 -5.54 7.84
C PHE A 118 6.23 -4.71 8.93
N VAL A 119 6.46 -5.30 10.11
CA VAL A 119 7.12 -4.63 11.24
C VAL A 119 8.46 -5.31 11.52
N GLY A 120 9.52 -4.73 11.02
CA GLY A 120 10.89 -5.22 11.04
C GLY A 120 11.66 -4.80 9.80
N ASP A 121 12.98 -4.74 9.91
CA ASP A 121 13.87 -4.51 8.77
C ASP A 121 14.12 -5.81 7.99
N THR A 122 14.87 -5.73 6.91
CA THR A 122 15.13 -6.83 5.96
C THR A 122 15.81 -8.04 6.57
N ASN A 123 16.51 -7.85 7.69
CA ASN A 123 17.18 -8.93 8.45
C ASN A 123 16.21 -9.72 9.33
N THR A 124 15.04 -9.16 9.67
CA THR A 124 14.01 -9.81 10.52
C THR A 124 12.79 -10.24 9.71
N ILE A 125 12.41 -9.45 8.71
CA ILE A 125 11.34 -9.74 7.75
C ILE A 125 11.93 -9.58 6.35
N PRO A 126 12.44 -10.66 5.75
CA PRO A 126 13.16 -10.60 4.47
C PRO A 126 12.31 -10.11 3.31
N ASN A 127 12.89 -9.25 2.48
CA ASN A 127 12.34 -8.81 1.21
C ASN A 127 12.67 -9.77 0.07
N TRP A 128 12.04 -9.54 -1.07
CA TRP A 128 12.32 -10.22 -2.32
C TRP A 128 13.30 -9.42 -3.17
N PRO A 129 14.28 -10.06 -3.83
CA PRO A 129 15.09 -9.39 -4.82
C PRO A 129 14.24 -9.13 -6.08
N PHE A 130 14.30 -7.92 -6.58
CA PHE A 130 13.79 -7.56 -7.89
C PHE A 130 14.95 -7.23 -8.82
N LYS A 131 15.01 -7.89 -9.97
CA LYS A 131 16.04 -7.68 -10.99
C LYS A 131 15.39 -7.27 -12.30
N THR A 132 15.83 -6.16 -12.83
CA THR A 132 15.62 -5.83 -14.24
C THR A 132 16.84 -6.22 -15.05
N SER A 133 16.67 -6.54 -16.33
CA SER A 133 17.78 -6.92 -17.22
C SER A 133 18.90 -5.88 -17.17
N GLY A 134 20.11 -6.32 -16.81
CA GLY A 134 21.31 -5.48 -16.79
C GLY A 134 21.50 -4.57 -15.57
N GLN A 135 20.63 -4.64 -14.55
CA GLN A 135 20.72 -3.76 -13.39
C GLN A 135 20.99 -4.48 -12.07
N THR A 136 21.40 -3.70 -11.06
CA THR A 136 21.55 -4.15 -9.67
C THR A 136 20.21 -4.61 -9.12
N SER A 137 20.21 -5.65 -8.29
CA SER A 137 19.01 -6.10 -7.59
C SER A 137 18.53 -5.04 -6.61
N PHE A 138 17.25 -4.75 -6.66
CA PHE A 138 16.56 -3.98 -5.62
C PHE A 138 15.83 -4.93 -4.68
N LEU A 139 15.66 -4.54 -3.42
CA LEU A 139 14.83 -5.25 -2.48
C LEU A 139 13.40 -4.69 -2.54
N THR A 140 12.39 -5.57 -2.54
CA THR A 140 10.99 -5.16 -2.63
C THR A 140 10.08 -6.04 -1.77
N ASP A 141 9.02 -5.44 -1.26
CA ASP A 141 7.92 -6.16 -0.60
C ASP A 141 6.81 -6.57 -1.58
N LEU A 142 6.94 -6.24 -2.87
CA LEU A 142 5.90 -6.48 -3.87
C LEU A 142 5.47 -7.94 -3.91
N TYR A 143 6.42 -8.86 -3.99
CA TYR A 143 6.11 -10.28 -4.17
C TYR A 143 5.48 -10.95 -2.94
N HIS A 144 5.47 -10.30 -1.79
CA HIS A 144 4.68 -10.77 -0.65
C HIS A 144 3.17 -10.63 -0.88
N VAL A 145 2.74 -9.73 -1.75
CA VAL A 145 1.34 -9.31 -1.91
C VAL A 145 0.80 -9.47 -3.33
N THR A 146 1.51 -10.16 -4.23
CA THR A 146 1.03 -10.57 -5.55
C THR A 146 0.51 -12.00 -5.50
N MET A 147 -0.73 -12.29 -5.91
CA MET A 147 -1.38 -13.57 -5.66
C MET A 147 -1.63 -14.43 -6.90
N ASP A 148 -1.40 -13.89 -8.10
CA ASP A 148 -1.75 -14.53 -9.39
C ASP A 148 -0.58 -15.24 -10.07
N GLY A 149 0.44 -15.62 -9.30
CA GLY A 149 1.55 -16.44 -9.77
C GLY A 149 2.90 -15.73 -9.84
N SER A 150 3.89 -16.40 -10.45
CA SER A 150 5.30 -15.92 -10.43
C SER A 150 5.58 -14.77 -11.39
N SER A 151 4.71 -14.54 -12.37
CA SER A 151 4.82 -13.43 -13.33
C SER A 151 3.93 -12.25 -12.99
N ASP A 152 3.32 -12.27 -11.81
CA ASP A 152 2.43 -11.22 -11.35
C ASP A 152 3.23 -10.07 -10.74
N PHE A 153 2.99 -8.86 -11.26
CA PHE A 153 3.59 -7.60 -10.81
C PHE A 153 2.54 -6.63 -10.27
N VAL A 154 1.27 -7.05 -10.21
CA VAL A 154 0.18 -6.22 -9.71
C VAL A 154 -0.14 -6.64 -8.27
N PRO A 155 -0.02 -5.74 -7.29
CA PRO A 155 -0.33 -6.08 -5.91
C PRO A 155 -1.84 -6.28 -5.71
N ASP A 156 -2.22 -7.38 -5.07
CA ASP A 156 -3.60 -7.69 -4.66
C ASP A 156 -3.96 -7.14 -3.28
N ILE A 157 -2.94 -6.73 -2.51
CA ILE A 157 -3.06 -6.26 -1.14
C ILE A 157 -2.22 -4.99 -1.01
N TYR A 158 -2.76 -3.94 -0.39
CA TYR A 158 -1.99 -2.76 -0.03
C TYR A 158 -0.94 -3.12 1.02
N ARG A 159 0.28 -2.62 0.84
CA ARG A 159 1.39 -2.95 1.72
C ARG A 159 2.09 -1.72 2.26
N GLY A 160 2.61 -1.87 3.47
CA GLY A 160 3.51 -0.92 4.11
C GLY A 160 4.55 -1.62 4.95
N ARG A 161 5.60 -0.90 5.34
CA ARG A 161 6.63 -1.42 6.24
C ARG A 161 6.99 -0.38 7.29
N PHE A 162 7.13 -0.83 8.54
CA PHE A 162 7.89 -0.17 9.58
C PHE A 162 9.30 -0.79 9.58
N PRO A 163 10.29 -0.16 8.92
CA PRO A 163 11.64 -0.71 8.79
C PRO A 163 12.45 -0.49 10.08
N VAL A 164 11.97 -1.08 11.17
CA VAL A 164 12.53 -0.90 12.51
C VAL A 164 13.69 -1.86 12.74
N ARG A 165 14.75 -1.36 13.35
CA ARG A 165 15.97 -2.08 13.68
C ARG A 165 16.04 -2.45 15.15
N ASP A 166 15.32 -1.71 16.00
CA ASP A 166 15.27 -1.89 17.44
C ASP A 166 13.91 -1.42 18.03
N ALA A 167 13.76 -1.54 19.34
CA ALA A 167 12.53 -1.17 20.04
C ALA A 167 12.31 0.35 20.08
N GLU A 168 13.35 1.15 20.03
CA GLU A 168 13.25 2.61 20.00
C GLU A 168 12.73 3.10 18.65
N ASP A 169 13.25 2.58 17.54
CA ASP A 169 12.75 2.85 16.20
C ASP A 169 11.23 2.52 16.13
N LEU A 170 10.83 1.38 16.70
CA LEU A 170 9.42 0.98 16.73
C LEU A 170 8.57 1.95 17.56
N ALA A 171 9.01 2.28 18.75
CA ALA A 171 8.30 3.21 19.62
C ALA A 171 8.11 4.57 18.95
N ASN A 172 9.14 5.09 18.29
CA ASN A 172 9.08 6.34 17.53
C ASN A 172 8.06 6.26 16.38
N MET A 173 8.06 5.17 15.61
CA MET A 173 7.08 4.99 14.52
C MET A 173 5.66 4.88 15.03
N VAL A 174 5.42 4.11 16.08
CA VAL A 174 4.10 3.96 16.70
C VAL A 174 3.62 5.31 17.24
N ASN A 175 4.45 6.00 18.03
CA ASN A 175 4.12 7.30 18.62
C ASN A 175 3.81 8.36 17.55
N ASN A 176 4.57 8.41 16.47
CA ASN A 176 4.31 9.32 15.35
C ASN A 176 2.96 9.04 14.68
N ASN A 177 2.59 7.76 14.50
CA ASN A 177 1.30 7.39 13.94
C ASN A 177 0.15 7.75 14.89
N LEU A 178 0.30 7.49 16.20
CA LEU A 178 -0.69 7.86 17.22
C LEU A 178 -0.87 9.37 17.29
N TRP A 179 0.24 10.12 17.31
CA TRP A 179 0.21 11.58 17.32
C TRP A 179 -0.50 12.12 16.08
N TYR A 180 -0.12 11.64 14.89
CA TYR A 180 -0.73 12.07 13.66
C TYR A 180 -2.25 11.81 13.64
N ALA A 181 -2.66 10.62 14.02
CA ALA A 181 -4.08 10.23 14.01
C ALA A 181 -4.94 11.00 15.01
N ASN A 182 -4.36 11.39 16.17
CA ASN A 182 -5.11 11.98 17.28
C ASN A 182 -4.99 13.50 17.35
N GLN A 183 -3.91 14.08 16.81
CA GLN A 183 -3.60 15.50 17.00
C GLN A 183 -3.69 16.32 15.71
N VAL A 184 -3.60 15.67 14.54
CA VAL A 184 -3.60 16.39 13.27
C VAL A 184 -5.03 16.57 12.78
N THR A 185 -5.48 17.82 12.76
CA THR A 185 -6.84 18.20 12.34
C THR A 185 -6.92 18.63 10.87
N GLY A 186 -5.75 18.83 10.23
CA GLY A 186 -5.64 19.40 8.88
C GLY A 186 -5.56 20.93 8.86
N ALA A 187 -5.69 21.59 10.01
CA ALA A 187 -5.58 23.04 10.16
C ALA A 187 -4.16 23.52 10.47
N GLU A 188 -3.26 22.61 10.83
CA GLU A 188 -1.89 22.92 11.21
C GLU A 188 -1.10 23.54 10.04
N PRO A 189 -0.31 24.60 10.26
CA PRO A 189 0.39 25.30 9.17
C PRO A 189 1.34 24.40 8.35
N TRP A 190 1.90 23.37 8.95
CA TRP A 190 2.81 22.45 8.26
C TRP A 190 2.09 21.50 7.28
N VAL A 191 0.78 21.25 7.44
CA VAL A 191 -0.01 20.39 6.55
C VAL A 191 -0.04 20.92 5.10
N LYS A 192 0.14 22.23 4.96
CA LYS A 192 0.23 22.90 3.66
C LYS A 192 1.66 23.17 3.21
N LYS A 193 2.65 22.61 3.89
CA LYS A 193 4.06 22.69 3.47
C LYS A 193 4.44 21.42 2.71
N ILE A 194 5.19 21.59 1.64
CA ILE A 194 5.74 20.50 0.82
C ILE A 194 7.22 20.75 0.59
N SER A 195 8.01 19.70 0.58
CA SER A 195 9.43 19.74 0.24
C SER A 195 9.68 18.89 -1.00
N TYR A 196 10.39 19.44 -1.94
CA TYR A 196 10.89 18.73 -3.12
C TYR A 196 12.36 18.43 -2.92
N LEU A 197 12.75 17.19 -3.03
CA LEU A 197 14.13 16.73 -2.93
C LEU A 197 14.54 16.11 -4.25
N ALA A 198 15.67 16.52 -4.78
CA ALA A 198 16.23 16.00 -6.00
C ALA A 198 17.69 15.66 -5.81
N THR A 199 18.11 14.57 -6.43
CA THR A 199 19.51 14.31 -6.70
C THR A 199 19.65 14.21 -8.22
N GLY A 200 20.73 14.71 -8.77
CA GLY A 200 21.02 14.57 -10.18
C GLY A 200 22.50 14.20 -10.33
N THR A 201 22.79 13.38 -11.33
CA THR A 201 24.12 13.23 -11.88
C THR A 201 24.41 14.38 -12.82
N ASP A 202 25.68 14.62 -13.15
CA ASP A 202 26.11 15.68 -14.04
C ASP A 202 25.31 15.65 -15.35
N GLY A 203 24.66 16.77 -15.68
CA GLY A 203 23.85 16.98 -16.88
C GLY A 203 22.33 16.75 -16.73
N GLU A 204 21.84 16.21 -15.62
CA GLU A 204 20.40 15.94 -15.43
C GLU A 204 19.67 17.02 -14.60
N TRP A 205 20.39 17.97 -14.02
CA TRP A 205 19.83 19.01 -13.14
C TRP A 205 18.68 19.77 -13.77
N GLY A 206 18.82 20.19 -15.01
CA GLY A 206 17.80 20.99 -15.71
C GLY A 206 16.49 20.23 -15.88
N LEU A 207 16.52 18.91 -16.12
CA LEU A 207 15.33 18.07 -16.23
C LEU A 207 14.63 17.90 -14.88
N VAL A 208 15.42 17.62 -13.84
CA VAL A 208 14.90 17.41 -12.48
C VAL A 208 14.27 18.70 -11.95
N GLU A 209 14.97 19.84 -12.11
CA GLU A 209 14.47 21.16 -11.72
C GLU A 209 13.20 21.54 -12.49
N ALA A 210 13.18 21.37 -13.80
CA ALA A 210 12.01 21.66 -14.64
C ALA A 210 10.81 20.80 -14.23
N THR A 211 11.02 19.53 -13.88
CA THR A 211 9.96 18.65 -13.39
C THR A 211 9.40 19.13 -12.06
N HIS A 212 10.28 19.51 -11.12
CA HIS A 212 9.84 20.05 -9.83
C HIS A 212 9.09 21.38 -9.99
N ASN A 213 9.61 22.30 -10.79
CA ASN A 213 8.97 23.59 -11.05
C ASN A 213 7.58 23.37 -11.67
N TYR A 214 7.46 22.48 -12.65
CA TYR A 214 6.16 22.11 -13.21
C TYR A 214 5.19 21.57 -12.13
N CYS A 215 5.63 20.68 -11.27
CA CYS A 215 4.81 20.16 -10.17
C CYS A 215 4.39 21.25 -9.18
N ILE A 216 5.30 22.16 -8.86
CA ILE A 216 5.06 23.29 -7.96
C ILE A 216 3.99 24.21 -8.54
N GLU A 217 4.21 24.70 -9.75
CA GLU A 217 3.35 25.69 -10.40
C GLU A 217 1.98 25.13 -10.79
N THR A 218 1.95 23.88 -11.29
CA THR A 218 0.72 23.30 -11.85
C THR A 218 -0.14 22.59 -10.81
N HIS A 219 0.48 21.93 -9.82
CA HIS A 219 -0.23 21.03 -8.92
C HIS A 219 -0.19 21.45 -7.46
N THR A 220 0.86 22.13 -7.01
CA THR A 220 1.09 22.40 -5.59
C THR A 220 0.57 23.77 -5.18
N GLN A 221 1.08 24.83 -5.78
CA GLN A 221 0.67 26.20 -5.46
C GLN A 221 -0.82 26.47 -5.69
N PRO A 222 -1.45 26.02 -6.80
CA PRO A 222 -2.89 26.24 -7.03
C PRO A 222 -3.78 25.60 -5.98
N LYS A 223 -3.28 24.60 -5.24
CA LYS A 223 -3.98 23.93 -4.12
C LYS A 223 -3.66 24.54 -2.74
N GLY A 224 -2.97 25.68 -2.71
CA GLY A 224 -2.66 26.41 -1.49
C GLY A 224 -1.54 25.81 -0.65
N TYR A 225 -0.69 24.95 -1.24
CA TYR A 225 0.55 24.54 -0.57
C TYR A 225 1.58 25.64 -0.66
N THR A 226 2.34 25.80 0.42
CA THR A 226 3.42 26.80 0.51
C THR A 226 4.75 26.08 0.70
N GLY A 227 5.81 26.61 0.13
CA GLY A 227 7.18 26.12 0.28
C GLY A 227 8.16 27.30 0.29
N ILE A 228 9.32 27.09 0.88
CA ILE A 228 10.46 27.96 0.69
C ILE A 228 11.27 27.30 -0.44
N PHE A 229 11.23 27.92 -1.61
CA PHE A 229 12.09 27.50 -2.71
C PHE A 229 13.32 28.38 -2.66
N PRO A 230 14.54 27.82 -2.54
CA PRO A 230 15.72 28.64 -2.71
C PRO A 230 15.65 29.26 -4.12
N ASN A 231 15.60 30.57 -4.16
CA ASN A 231 15.84 31.27 -5.44
C ASN A 231 17.28 30.97 -5.82
N ASN A 232 17.49 30.29 -6.92
CA ASN A 232 18.79 30.18 -7.55
C ASN A 232 19.13 31.48 -8.24
#